data_fad9bdda211c0e5f86b3223a91d0ec8e
#
_entry.id   fad9bdda211c0e5f86b3223a91d0ec8e
#
_cell.length_a   1.000
_cell.length_b   1.000
_cell.length_c   1.000
_cell.angle_alpha   90.00
_cell.angle_beta   90.00
_cell.angle_gamma   90.00
#
_symmetry.space_group_name_H-M   'P 1'
#
loop_
_entity.id
_entity.type
_entity.pdbx_description
1 polymer ?
#
loop_
_entity_poly.entity_id
_entity_poly.type
_entity_poly.pdbx_seq_one_letter_code
_entity_poly.pdbx_strand_id
1 'polypeptide(L)'
;IDGSEGWGYDGRVDTEMWEVELVIFVGGVSQGQKILSEGLVRLCGSCGSHGRYQVIMTYMYFSFFFIPLFKWNRRYYVKMDCCEAVYELDPVVGKAVLRGENPDIAEADLRLVQAGRYAKTWQEGSKKPHKKCMRCGFETDEDYNYCPVCGGRI
;
A
#
# COMPACT_ATOMS: atom_id res chain seq x y z
N ILE A 1 -22.23 -47.53 61.01
CA ILE A 1 -20.83 -47.84 60.91
C ILE A 1 -20.31 -47.22 59.62
N ASP A 2 -19.76 -46.27 59.72
CA ASP A 2 -19.32 -44.95 59.29
C ASP A 2 -18.10 -45.07 58.41
N GLY A 3 -18.18 -44.47 57.31
CA GLY A 3 -17.10 -44.33 56.41
C GLY A 3 -17.35 -43.15 55.46
N SER A 4 -17.28 -41.96 56.02
CA SER A 4 -17.25 -40.69 55.26
C SER A 4 -15.84 -40.42 54.82
N GLU A 5 -15.47 -40.85 53.62
CA GLU A 5 -14.25 -40.33 52.97
C GLU A 5 -14.61 -39.14 52.10
N GLY A 6 -14.31 -37.98 52.64
CA GLY A 6 -14.39 -36.72 51.98
C GLY A 6 -13.37 -36.61 50.86
N TRP A 7 -13.85 -36.53 49.64
CA TRP A 7 -13.05 -36.12 48.50
C TRP A 7 -12.81 -34.63 48.63
N GLY A 8 -11.64 -34.29 49.17
CA GLY A 8 -11.13 -32.94 49.10
C GLY A 8 -10.80 -32.62 47.65
N TYR A 9 -11.64 -31.81 47.04
CA TYR A 9 -11.32 -31.12 45.78
C TYR A 9 -10.34 -30.01 46.17
N ASP A 10 -9.05 -30.30 46.04
CA ASP A 10 -8.02 -29.31 46.17
C ASP A 10 -8.05 -28.46 44.89
N GLY A 11 -8.98 -27.50 44.88
CA GLY A 11 -9.13 -26.52 43.83
C GLY A 11 -8.03 -25.50 43.84
N ARG A 12 -6.81 -25.94 43.63
CA ARG A 12 -5.72 -25.07 43.27
C ARG A 12 -5.79 -24.84 41.77
N VAL A 13 -6.70 -23.99 41.36
CA VAL A 13 -6.63 -23.33 40.05
C VAL A 13 -5.37 -22.48 40.10
N ASP A 14 -4.41 -22.86 39.28
CA ASP A 14 -3.21 -22.06 39.02
C ASP A 14 -3.63 -20.76 38.40
N THR A 15 -3.90 -19.77 39.24
CA THR A 15 -4.31 -18.42 38.88
C THR A 15 -3.11 -17.63 38.33
N GLU A 16 -1.93 -18.19 38.42
CA GLU A 16 -0.70 -17.49 38.02
C GLU A 16 -0.44 -17.48 36.51
N MET A 17 -1.04 -18.41 35.76
CA MET A 17 -0.83 -18.47 34.31
C MET A 17 -1.63 -17.39 33.53
N TRP A 18 -2.67 -16.84 34.12
CA TRP A 18 -3.54 -15.85 33.49
C TRP A 18 -2.97 -14.43 33.55
N GLU A 19 -2.21 -14.14 34.58
CA GLU A 19 -1.67 -12.78 34.77
C GLU A 19 -0.53 -12.46 33.81
N VAL A 20 0.26 -13.44 33.40
CA VAL A 20 1.39 -13.24 32.50
C VAL A 20 0.91 -13.01 31.06
N GLU A 21 -0.10 -13.74 30.60
CA GLU A 21 -0.69 -13.52 29.28
C GLU A 21 -1.46 -12.21 29.21
N LEU A 22 -2.17 -11.85 30.27
CA LEU A 22 -2.93 -10.60 30.34
C LEU A 22 -1.99 -9.37 30.32
N VAL A 23 -0.83 -9.46 30.94
CA VAL A 23 0.17 -8.38 30.95
C VAL A 23 0.81 -8.20 29.58
N ILE A 24 1.01 -9.26 28.82
CA ILE A 24 1.56 -9.19 27.46
C ILE A 24 0.53 -8.55 26.49
N PHE A 25 -0.76 -8.76 26.68
CA PHE A 25 -1.81 -8.17 25.85
C PHE A 25 -2.21 -6.74 26.27
N VAL A 26 -1.83 -6.31 27.45
CA VAL A 26 -2.26 -5.01 28.01
C VAL A 26 -1.45 -3.83 27.48
N GLY A 27 -0.27 -4.06 26.96
CA GLY A 27 0.55 -3.02 26.33
C GLY A 27 1.16 -3.49 25.04
N GLY A 28 0.94 -2.74 23.95
CA GLY A 28 1.49 -3.10 22.65
C GLY A 28 1.66 -1.91 21.72
N VAL A 29 2.61 -2.06 20.79
CA VAL A 29 2.82 -1.13 19.69
C VAL A 29 2.04 -1.65 18.49
N SER A 30 1.16 -0.83 17.96
CA SER A 30 0.35 -1.14 16.78
C SER A 30 0.45 -0.05 15.74
N GLN A 31 0.14 -0.39 14.50
CA GLN A 31 0.07 0.56 13.41
C GLN A 31 -1.39 0.91 13.12
N GLY A 32 -1.67 2.20 13.05
CA GLY A 32 -2.96 2.73 12.63
C GLY A 32 -2.86 3.45 11.31
N GLN A 33 -3.99 3.55 10.62
CA GLN A 33 -4.13 4.37 9.43
C GLN A 33 -5.39 5.22 9.51
N LYS A 34 -5.33 6.41 8.91
CA LYS A 34 -6.46 7.34 8.83
C LYS A 34 -6.50 7.96 7.45
N ILE A 35 -7.65 7.92 6.80
CA ILE A 35 -7.90 8.66 5.55
C ILE A 35 -8.09 10.12 5.93
N LEU A 36 -7.30 11.01 5.33
CA LEU A 36 -7.36 12.46 5.58
C LEU A 36 -8.21 13.17 4.54
N SER A 37 -8.10 12.77 3.28
CA SER A 37 -8.84 13.35 2.15
C SER A 37 -9.07 12.29 1.11
N GLU A 38 -10.22 12.36 0.43
CA GLU A 38 -10.59 11.43 -0.64
C GLU A 38 -11.41 12.15 -1.72
N GLY A 39 -11.47 11.55 -2.90
CA GLY A 39 -12.32 12.00 -3.99
C GLY A 39 -11.75 13.08 -4.91
N LEU A 40 -10.55 13.56 -4.64
CA LEU A 40 -9.86 14.47 -5.55
C LEU A 40 -9.37 13.73 -6.80
N VAL A 41 -9.51 14.34 -7.98
CA VAL A 41 -9.13 13.74 -9.26
C VAL A 41 -7.78 14.26 -9.70
N ARG A 42 -6.92 13.35 -10.14
CA ARG A 42 -5.60 13.67 -10.68
C ARG A 42 -5.20 12.73 -11.80
N LEU A 43 -4.31 13.17 -12.66
CA LEU A 43 -3.61 12.32 -13.61
C LEU A 43 -2.62 11.42 -12.85
N CYS A 44 -2.76 10.11 -13.02
CA CYS A 44 -1.88 9.15 -12.37
C CYS A 44 -0.56 9.03 -13.14
N GLY A 45 0.57 9.35 -12.50
CA GLY A 45 1.90 9.20 -13.09
C GLY A 45 2.28 7.75 -13.40
N SER A 46 1.63 6.75 -12.76
CA SER A 46 1.93 5.33 -12.96
C SER A 46 1.22 4.74 -14.18
N CYS A 47 -0.07 5.01 -14.38
CA CYS A 47 -0.85 4.42 -15.48
C CYS A 47 -1.29 5.43 -16.55
N GLY A 48 -1.10 6.73 -16.31
CA GLY A 48 -1.48 7.81 -17.22
C GLY A 48 -2.99 8.06 -17.35
N SER A 49 -3.80 7.47 -16.49
CA SER A 49 -5.25 7.67 -16.45
C SER A 49 -5.63 8.71 -15.40
N HIS A 50 -6.74 9.42 -15.64
CA HIS A 50 -7.34 10.24 -14.59
C HIS A 50 -8.01 9.31 -13.58
N GLY A 51 -7.66 9.45 -12.31
CA GLY A 51 -8.21 8.68 -11.23
C GLY A 51 -8.40 9.51 -9.98
N ARG A 52 -9.27 9.04 -9.10
CA ARG A 52 -9.39 9.61 -7.77
C ARG A 52 -8.21 9.16 -6.94
N TYR A 53 -7.84 9.98 -5.97
CA TYR A 53 -6.83 9.60 -5.00
C TYR A 53 -7.31 9.85 -3.58
N GLN A 54 -6.71 9.10 -2.67
CA GLN A 54 -6.94 9.21 -1.24
C GLN A 54 -5.63 9.56 -0.56
N VAL A 55 -5.67 10.52 0.35
CA VAL A 55 -4.52 10.82 1.22
C VAL A 55 -4.69 10.05 2.51
N ILE A 56 -3.75 9.16 2.79
CA ILE A 56 -3.77 8.27 3.94
C ILE A 56 -2.59 8.61 4.84
N MET A 57 -2.87 8.82 6.12
CA MET A 57 -1.84 8.93 7.15
C MET A 57 -1.69 7.61 7.88
N THR A 58 -0.48 7.08 7.94
CA THR A 58 -0.13 5.97 8.83
C THR A 58 0.61 6.51 10.04
N TYR A 59 0.43 5.88 11.16
CA TYR A 59 1.09 6.22 12.41
C TYR A 59 1.26 4.98 13.26
N MET A 60 2.27 4.98 14.10
CA MET A 60 2.42 3.99 15.15
C MET A 60 1.84 4.54 16.44
N TYR A 61 1.24 3.68 17.22
CA TYR A 61 0.75 4.04 18.54
C TYR A 61 1.06 2.95 19.56
N PHE A 62 1.30 3.40 20.76
CA PHE A 62 1.38 2.52 21.92
C PHE A 62 0.04 2.55 22.65
N SER A 63 -0.53 1.38 22.87
CA SER A 63 -1.74 1.23 23.66
C SER A 63 -1.43 0.52 24.98
N PHE A 64 -2.05 1.04 26.02
CA PHE A 64 -2.06 0.43 27.33
C PHE A 64 -3.51 0.29 27.79
N PHE A 65 -3.95 -0.89 28.16
CA PHE A 65 -5.37 -1.20 28.42
C PHE A 65 -6.32 -0.74 27.31
N PHE A 66 -5.96 -1.00 26.05
CA PHE A 66 -6.70 -0.58 24.86
C PHE A 66 -6.82 0.94 24.66
N ILE A 67 -6.18 1.74 25.48
CA ILE A 67 -6.16 3.20 25.37
C ILE A 67 -4.89 3.61 24.62
N PRO A 68 -5.00 4.27 23.45
CA PRO A 68 -3.83 4.77 22.72
C PRO A 68 -3.24 5.98 23.45
N LEU A 69 -2.06 5.82 24.06
CA LEU A 69 -1.41 6.86 24.84
C LEU A 69 -0.53 7.77 23.97
N PHE A 70 0.27 7.19 23.10
CA PHE A 70 1.24 7.91 22.29
C PHE A 70 1.10 7.53 20.83
N LYS A 71 1.20 8.54 19.95
CA LYS A 71 1.22 8.36 18.49
C LYS A 71 2.48 9.00 17.95
N TRP A 72 3.26 8.23 17.21
CA TRP A 72 4.50 8.69 16.60
C TRP A 72 4.68 8.10 15.21
N ASN A 73 5.78 8.45 14.52
CA ASN A 73 6.14 7.96 13.19
C ASN A 73 5.00 8.14 12.17
N ARG A 74 4.49 9.37 12.07
CA ARG A 74 3.44 9.70 11.10
C ARG A 74 4.06 9.77 9.71
N ARG A 75 3.49 9.00 8.78
CA ARG A 75 3.82 9.03 7.36
C ARG A 75 2.56 9.27 6.57
N TYR A 76 2.71 9.92 5.42
CA TYR A 76 1.61 10.28 4.56
C TYR A 76 1.77 9.59 3.22
N TYR A 77 0.69 9.04 2.70
CA TYR A 77 0.66 8.33 1.43
C TYR A 77 -0.51 8.79 0.60
N VAL A 78 -0.31 8.78 -0.70
CA VAL A 78 -1.35 9.00 -1.70
C VAL A 78 -1.59 7.69 -2.42
N LYS A 79 -2.80 7.16 -2.32
CA LYS A 79 -3.23 5.96 -3.04
C LYS A 79 -4.13 6.35 -4.19
N MET A 80 -3.81 5.87 -5.39
CA MET A 80 -4.61 6.07 -6.60
C MET A 80 -5.62 4.93 -6.77
N ASP A 81 -6.88 5.27 -7.06
CA ASP A 81 -7.93 4.26 -7.29
C ASP A 81 -7.82 3.59 -8.67
N CYS A 82 -7.27 4.30 -9.67
CA CYS A 82 -7.21 3.80 -11.05
C CYS A 82 -6.34 2.55 -11.24
N CYS A 83 -5.22 2.45 -10.51
CA CYS A 83 -4.26 1.35 -10.64
C CYS A 83 -3.72 0.86 -9.30
N GLU A 84 -4.18 1.42 -8.19
CA GLU A 84 -3.71 1.14 -6.83
C GLU A 84 -2.22 1.51 -6.58
N ALA A 85 -1.66 2.39 -7.40
CA ALA A 85 -0.34 2.95 -7.15
C ALA A 85 -0.32 3.72 -5.83
N VAL A 86 0.76 3.55 -5.06
CA VAL A 86 0.96 4.22 -3.78
C VAL A 86 2.21 5.10 -3.86
N TYR A 87 2.04 6.35 -3.51
CA TYR A 87 3.10 7.34 -3.41
C TYR A 87 3.26 7.78 -1.96
N GLU A 88 4.49 7.95 -1.53
CA GLU A 88 4.79 8.63 -0.27
C GLU A 88 4.68 10.15 -0.50
N LEU A 89 3.95 10.83 0.35
CA LEU A 89 3.72 12.27 0.29
C LEU A 89 4.69 12.98 1.23
N ASP A 90 5.20 14.12 0.79
CA ASP A 90 6.05 14.97 1.64
C ASP A 90 5.35 15.27 2.98
N PRO A 91 6.06 15.12 4.12
CA PRO A 91 5.49 15.36 5.44
C PRO A 91 4.95 16.77 5.66
N VAL A 92 5.48 17.78 4.96
CA VAL A 92 5.02 19.16 5.08
C VAL A 92 3.62 19.31 4.48
N VAL A 93 3.44 18.78 3.26
CA VAL A 93 2.15 18.77 2.56
C VAL A 93 1.15 17.88 3.30
N GLY A 94 1.58 16.71 3.76
CA GLY A 94 0.73 15.80 4.56
C GLY A 94 0.21 16.42 5.86
N LYS A 95 1.01 17.24 6.53
CA LYS A 95 0.58 18.00 7.72
C LYS A 95 -0.42 19.09 7.38
N ALA A 96 -0.30 19.74 6.22
CA ALA A 96 -1.27 20.73 5.76
C ALA A 96 -2.64 20.06 5.51
N VAL A 97 -2.66 18.91 4.83
CA VAL A 97 -3.89 18.12 4.63
C VAL A 97 -4.49 17.68 5.98
N LEU A 98 -3.66 17.28 6.94
CA LEU A 98 -4.12 16.90 8.28
C LEU A 98 -4.83 18.06 9.02
N ARG A 99 -4.44 19.31 8.76
CA ARG A 99 -5.08 20.51 9.31
C ARG A 99 -6.38 20.87 8.59
N GLY A 100 -6.74 20.15 7.52
CA GLY A 100 -7.92 20.43 6.70
C GLY A 100 -7.66 21.45 5.58
N GLU A 101 -6.40 21.77 5.32
CA GLU A 101 -6.00 22.54 4.16
C GLU A 101 -6.04 21.63 2.93
N ASN A 102 -6.33 22.20 1.76
CA ASN A 102 -6.25 21.49 0.47
C ASN A 102 -5.07 22.04 -0.33
N PRO A 103 -3.83 21.70 0.03
CA PRO A 103 -2.67 22.13 -0.74
C PRO A 103 -2.70 21.47 -2.12
N ASP A 104 -2.20 22.19 -3.11
CA ASP A 104 -1.94 21.59 -4.41
C ASP A 104 -0.73 20.65 -4.28
N ILE A 105 -0.97 19.37 -4.49
CA ILE A 105 0.06 18.34 -4.37
C ILE A 105 0.84 18.29 -5.68
N ALA A 106 2.05 18.82 -5.70
CA ALA A 106 2.93 18.75 -6.87
C ALA A 106 3.49 17.32 -7.07
N GLU A 107 3.96 17.01 -8.28
CA GLU A 107 4.63 15.72 -8.53
C GLU A 107 5.95 15.59 -7.76
N ALA A 108 6.61 16.71 -7.50
CA ALA A 108 7.84 16.76 -6.71
C ALA A 108 7.63 16.30 -5.24
N ASP A 109 6.40 16.43 -4.72
CA ASP A 109 6.05 16.06 -3.36
C ASP A 109 5.69 14.58 -3.24
N LEU A 110 5.68 13.86 -4.36
CA LEU A 110 5.25 12.47 -4.48
C LEU A 110 6.43 11.56 -4.83
N ARG A 111 6.70 10.59 -3.99
CA ARG A 111 7.68 9.54 -4.24
C ARG A 111 6.96 8.22 -4.46
N LEU A 112 7.14 7.60 -5.62
CA LEU A 112 6.55 6.29 -5.91
C LEU A 112 7.12 5.22 -4.95
N VAL A 113 6.24 4.60 -4.16
CA VAL A 113 6.58 3.51 -3.24
C VAL A 113 6.15 2.17 -3.84
N GLN A 114 4.96 2.13 -4.44
CA GLN A 114 4.43 0.93 -5.06
C GLN A 114 3.80 1.29 -6.40
N ALA A 115 4.30 0.65 -7.47
CA ALA A 115 3.72 0.77 -8.79
C ALA A 115 2.32 0.15 -8.84
N GLY A 116 1.44 0.78 -9.61
CA GLY A 116 0.08 0.26 -9.79
C GLY A 116 0.05 -1.02 -10.63
N ARG A 117 -1.08 -1.74 -10.58
CA ARG A 117 -1.29 -3.00 -11.32
C ARG A 117 -1.16 -2.84 -12.83
N TYR A 118 -1.47 -1.64 -13.35
CA TYR A 118 -1.37 -1.29 -14.75
C TYR A 118 -0.29 -0.24 -15.00
N ALA A 119 0.79 -0.26 -14.19
CA ALA A 119 1.94 0.57 -14.46
C ALA A 119 2.36 0.28 -15.90
N LYS A 120 2.18 1.28 -16.78
CA LYS A 120 2.85 1.25 -18.07
C LYS A 120 4.32 1.25 -17.72
N THR A 121 4.95 0.13 -17.85
CA THR A 121 6.40 0.04 -17.88
C THR A 121 6.83 0.80 -19.13
N TRP A 122 6.98 2.10 -19.01
CA TRP A 122 7.83 2.86 -19.88
C TRP A 122 9.24 2.39 -19.51
N GLN A 123 9.56 1.17 -19.89
CA GLN A 123 10.96 0.79 -20.01
C GLN A 123 11.51 1.65 -21.11
N GLU A 124 12.09 2.78 -20.71
CA GLU A 124 13.10 3.43 -21.52
C GLU A 124 14.11 2.34 -21.87
N GLY A 125 14.08 1.89 -23.09
CA GLY A 125 15.07 0.98 -23.61
C GLY A 125 14.63 -0.46 -23.94
N SER A 126 13.36 -0.81 -24.03
CA SER A 126 13.03 -1.95 -24.87
C SER A 126 13.31 -1.52 -26.31
N LYS A 127 14.49 -1.88 -26.83
CA LYS A 127 14.76 -1.88 -28.25
C LYS A 127 13.57 -2.54 -28.91
N LYS A 128 12.76 -1.76 -29.61
CA LYS A 128 11.69 -2.31 -30.43
C LYS A 128 12.33 -3.38 -31.28
N PRO A 129 11.76 -4.58 -31.35
CA PRO A 129 12.36 -5.65 -32.12
C PRO A 129 12.44 -5.20 -33.59
N HIS A 130 13.64 -4.90 -34.04
CA HIS A 130 13.87 -4.57 -35.44
C HIS A 130 13.59 -5.82 -36.26
N LYS A 131 12.45 -5.82 -36.95
CA LYS A 131 12.01 -6.96 -37.77
C LYS A 131 12.35 -6.70 -39.25
N LYS A 132 12.89 -7.70 -39.90
CA LYS A 132 13.19 -7.66 -41.32
C LYS A 132 12.36 -8.71 -42.04
N CYS A 133 11.63 -8.30 -43.04
CA CYS A 133 10.89 -9.24 -43.89
C CYS A 133 11.84 -10.06 -44.77
N MET A 134 11.83 -11.38 -44.59
CA MET A 134 12.67 -12.29 -45.34
C MET A 134 12.29 -12.37 -46.81
N ARG A 135 11.09 -11.91 -47.19
CA ARG A 135 10.59 -12.00 -48.57
C ARG A 135 10.93 -10.76 -49.41
N CYS A 136 10.82 -9.56 -48.87
CA CYS A 136 11.02 -8.34 -49.63
C CYS A 136 12.11 -7.41 -49.05
N GLY A 137 12.73 -7.80 -47.90
CA GLY A 137 13.76 -7.02 -47.25
C GLY A 137 13.28 -5.78 -46.48
N PHE A 138 11.97 -5.51 -46.41
CA PHE A 138 11.43 -4.38 -45.64
C PHE A 138 11.79 -4.50 -44.16
N GLU A 139 12.29 -3.42 -43.60
CA GLU A 139 12.69 -3.35 -42.18
C GLU A 139 11.72 -2.42 -41.44
N THR A 140 11.34 -2.80 -40.23
CA THR A 140 10.42 -2.02 -39.38
C THR A 140 10.73 -2.23 -37.90
N ASP A 141 10.53 -1.17 -37.15
CA ASP A 141 10.58 -1.17 -35.68
C ASP A 141 9.19 -1.36 -35.06
N GLU A 142 8.18 -1.55 -35.89
CA GLU A 142 6.81 -1.79 -35.45
C GLU A 142 6.54 -3.28 -35.27
N ASP A 143 5.64 -3.61 -34.36
CA ASP A 143 5.31 -5.01 -34.05
C ASP A 143 4.23 -5.55 -34.99
N TYR A 144 4.54 -5.58 -36.29
CA TYR A 144 3.68 -6.20 -37.30
C TYR A 144 3.89 -7.72 -37.35
N ASN A 145 2.80 -8.45 -37.53
CA ASN A 145 2.84 -9.89 -37.81
C ASN A 145 2.97 -10.19 -39.30
N TYR A 146 2.65 -9.19 -40.14
CA TYR A 146 2.71 -9.28 -41.58
C TYR A 146 3.37 -8.05 -42.17
N CYS A 147 4.16 -8.22 -43.19
CA CYS A 147 4.83 -7.13 -43.88
C CYS A 147 3.83 -6.26 -44.62
N PRO A 148 3.77 -4.93 -44.38
CA PRO A 148 2.84 -4.04 -45.06
C PRO A 148 3.14 -3.89 -46.57
N VAL A 149 4.34 -4.23 -47.01
CA VAL A 149 4.76 -4.11 -48.41
C VAL A 149 4.40 -5.33 -49.26
N CYS A 150 4.63 -6.54 -48.75
CA CYS A 150 4.43 -7.76 -49.55
C CYS A 150 3.45 -8.74 -48.93
N GLY A 151 2.85 -8.44 -47.78
CA GLY A 151 1.94 -9.33 -47.07
C GLY A 151 2.58 -10.61 -46.49
N GLY A 152 3.88 -10.76 -46.57
CA GLY A 152 4.58 -11.90 -45.99
C GLY A 152 4.63 -11.84 -44.48
N ARG A 153 4.65 -12.96 -43.79
CA ARG A 153 4.77 -13.03 -42.33
C ARG A 153 6.17 -12.57 -41.89
N ILE A 154 6.26 -11.72 -40.84
CA ILE A 154 7.51 -11.20 -40.27
C ILE A 154 7.56 -11.39 -38.77
#